data_b5d060ac4ef4f578ee1ca2e949fd311f
#
_entry.id   b5d060ac4ef4f578ee1ca2e949fd311f
#
_cell.length_a   1.000
_cell.length_b   1.000
_cell.length_c   1.000
_cell.angle_alpha   90.00
_cell.angle_beta   90.00
_cell.angle_gamma   90.00
#
_symmetry.space_group_name_H-M   'P 1'
#
loop_
_entity.id
_entity.type
_entity.pdbx_description
1 polymer ?
#
loop_
_entity_poly.entity_id
_entity_poly.type
_entity_poly.pdbx_seq_one_letter_code
_entity_poly.pdbx_strand_id
1 'polypeptide(L)'
;MKFKKVISMALALCLLGGMTATASASTFTDAHGNVIELDDTLEAYANYDLVGADDAARMGETNLGDLWTDALRWFAASGKINEYFEEDDVTAGNTEIAVDADHIVALWNGGNLRADVPAGKFGEQQLAEVLPYPNAVAVAYMTGAQLVEALEAASQGLPYTEDTAAACASFMQVSGLKYTVDTAKEYDKGEAYGDNWFKAASLGRVTIDEVNGQPFDAEATYAVITSNANFKGMDSSYTFPAAAEENEKSTITTAVVRDVVWMYISEELGNVIGDDYAEAQGRIAIK
;
A
#
# COMPACT_ATOMS: atom_id res chain seq x y z
N MET A 1 -20.27 -40.65 -13.67
CA MET A 1 -18.93 -40.89 -13.09
C MET A 1 -18.02 -39.84 -13.69
N LYS A 2 -17.87 -38.69 -13.02
CA LYS A 2 -17.06 -37.58 -13.48
C LYS A 2 -15.74 -37.59 -12.72
N PHE A 3 -14.64 -37.75 -13.45
CA PHE A 3 -13.29 -37.73 -12.90
C PHE A 3 -12.94 -36.29 -12.46
N LYS A 4 -12.76 -36.08 -11.17
CA LYS A 4 -12.10 -34.90 -10.64
C LYS A 4 -10.62 -34.98 -11.00
N LYS A 5 -10.13 -34.08 -11.86
CA LYS A 5 -8.71 -33.89 -12.03
C LYS A 5 -8.22 -33.06 -10.85
N VAL A 6 -7.57 -33.70 -9.92
CA VAL A 6 -6.73 -33.07 -8.91
C VAL A 6 -5.47 -32.68 -9.65
N ILE A 7 -5.29 -31.38 -9.87
CA ILE A 7 -3.98 -30.83 -10.28
C ILE A 7 -3.12 -30.81 -9.03
N SER A 8 -2.32 -31.84 -8.89
CA SER A 8 -1.26 -31.93 -7.89
C SER A 8 -0.20 -30.90 -8.26
N MET A 9 -0.01 -29.89 -7.40
CA MET A 9 1.15 -29.02 -7.43
C MET A 9 2.38 -29.91 -7.28
N ALA A 10 3.07 -30.19 -8.38
CA ALA A 10 4.30 -30.92 -8.37
C ALA A 10 5.38 -30.04 -7.75
N LEU A 11 5.68 -30.33 -6.49
CA LEU A 11 6.94 -29.95 -5.88
C LEU A 11 8.03 -30.64 -6.71
N ALA A 12 8.63 -29.91 -7.64
CA ALA A 12 9.76 -30.39 -8.40
C ALA A 12 10.97 -30.48 -7.46
N LEU A 13 11.11 -31.63 -6.84
CA LEU A 13 12.32 -32.02 -6.16
C LEU A 13 13.37 -32.27 -7.25
N CYS A 14 14.13 -31.24 -7.61
CA CYS A 14 15.32 -31.40 -8.44
C CYS A 14 16.39 -32.13 -7.64
N LEU A 15 16.45 -33.44 -7.87
CA LEU A 15 17.55 -34.30 -7.44
C LEU A 15 18.76 -34.11 -8.40
N LEU A 16 19.85 -33.59 -7.82
CA LEU A 16 21.22 -33.90 -8.19
C LEU A 16 21.71 -33.61 -9.63
N GLY A 17 22.03 -32.40 -9.86
CA GLY A 17 23.11 -31.96 -10.70
C GLY A 17 23.68 -30.72 -10.05
N GLY A 18 24.94 -30.77 -9.58
CA GLY A 18 25.62 -29.66 -8.90
C GLY A 18 25.75 -28.42 -9.78
N MET A 19 24.67 -27.65 -9.89
CA MET A 19 24.71 -26.23 -10.18
C MET A 19 24.90 -25.56 -8.85
N THR A 20 26.09 -25.17 -8.51
CA THR A 20 26.34 -24.07 -7.59
C THR A 20 25.59 -22.89 -8.18
N ALA A 21 24.41 -22.53 -7.61
CA ALA A 21 23.83 -21.22 -7.82
C ALA A 21 24.96 -20.26 -7.39
N THR A 22 25.64 -19.65 -8.32
CA THR A 22 26.48 -18.49 -8.02
C THR A 22 25.51 -17.44 -7.58
N ALA A 23 25.54 -17.07 -6.30
CA ALA A 23 24.86 -15.90 -5.81
C ALA A 23 25.22 -14.77 -6.78
N SER A 24 24.23 -14.14 -7.37
CA SER A 24 24.43 -12.96 -8.19
C SER A 24 24.71 -11.83 -7.20
N ALA A 25 25.96 -11.37 -7.15
CA ALA A 25 26.33 -10.23 -6.33
C ALA A 25 26.47 -9.02 -7.24
N SER A 26 25.74 -7.96 -6.96
CA SER A 26 25.90 -6.66 -7.58
C SER A 26 26.74 -5.74 -6.70
N THR A 27 27.41 -4.78 -7.32
CA THR A 27 28.11 -3.72 -6.62
C THR A 27 27.60 -2.36 -7.10
N PHE A 28 27.37 -1.46 -6.16
CA PHE A 28 27.00 -0.06 -6.45
C PHE A 28 27.72 0.88 -5.48
N THR A 29 27.65 2.18 -5.74
CA THR A 29 28.16 3.20 -4.83
C THR A 29 26.98 3.87 -4.13
N ASP A 30 26.99 3.85 -2.78
CA ASP A 30 25.94 4.47 -1.98
C ASP A 30 25.99 5.99 -2.02
N ALA A 31 25.00 6.65 -1.40
CA ALA A 31 24.94 8.13 -1.32
C ALA A 31 26.13 8.78 -0.59
N HIS A 32 26.90 7.99 0.17
CA HIS A 32 28.08 8.43 0.91
C HIS A 32 29.41 8.11 0.20
N GLY A 33 29.37 7.53 -1.01
CA GLY A 33 30.51 7.18 -1.81
C GLY A 33 31.16 5.84 -1.45
N ASN A 34 30.52 5.00 -0.64
CA ASN A 34 31.02 3.65 -0.33
C ASN A 34 30.62 2.66 -1.41
N VAL A 35 31.52 1.74 -1.72
CA VAL A 35 31.20 0.59 -2.63
C VAL A 35 30.54 -0.49 -1.80
N ILE A 36 29.30 -0.81 -2.14
CA ILE A 36 28.46 -1.81 -1.48
C ILE A 36 28.34 -3.03 -2.41
N GLU A 37 28.48 -4.22 -1.86
CA GLU A 37 28.22 -5.50 -2.52
C GLU A 37 26.94 -6.11 -1.92
N LEU A 38 25.98 -6.49 -2.74
CA LEU A 38 24.72 -7.11 -2.34
C LEU A 38 24.62 -8.54 -2.87
N ASP A 39 23.99 -9.42 -2.10
CA ASP A 39 23.38 -10.63 -2.64
C ASP A 39 22.02 -10.23 -3.24
N ASP A 40 21.96 -10.11 -4.57
CA ASP A 40 20.79 -9.60 -5.30
C ASP A 40 19.51 -10.40 -5.07
N THR A 41 19.61 -11.59 -4.50
CA THR A 41 18.47 -12.47 -4.24
C THR A 41 17.92 -12.33 -2.82
N LEU A 42 18.71 -11.81 -1.88
CA LEU A 42 18.40 -11.81 -0.45
C LEU A 42 18.55 -10.44 0.23
N GLU A 43 19.24 -9.51 -0.42
CA GLU A 43 19.59 -8.22 0.17
C GLU A 43 19.14 -7.05 -0.71
N ALA A 44 18.71 -6.00 -0.06
CA ALA A 44 18.55 -4.66 -0.61
C ALA A 44 19.32 -3.65 0.25
N TYR A 45 19.43 -2.42 -0.23
CA TYR A 45 20.13 -1.35 0.47
C TYR A 45 19.27 -0.08 0.50
N ALA A 46 19.14 0.51 1.66
CA ALA A 46 18.53 1.83 1.83
C ALA A 46 19.61 2.89 2.04
N ASN A 47 19.65 3.92 1.21
CA ASN A 47 20.58 5.04 1.39
C ASN A 47 20.27 5.90 2.62
N TYR A 48 19.02 5.87 3.08
CA TYR A 48 18.49 6.68 4.17
C TYR A 48 17.65 5.83 5.11
N ASP A 49 17.45 6.29 6.34
CA ASP A 49 16.49 5.68 7.25
C ASP A 49 15.07 5.84 6.67
N LEU A 50 14.32 4.75 6.58
CA LEU A 50 12.92 4.75 6.18
C LEU A 50 12.06 4.72 7.45
N VAL A 51 11.40 5.84 7.71
CA VAL A 51 10.66 6.08 8.95
C VAL A 51 9.20 5.71 8.80
N GLY A 52 8.67 4.91 9.70
CA GLY A 52 7.26 4.49 9.71
C GLY A 52 6.75 4.09 11.09
N ALA A 53 7.67 3.75 12.01
CA ALA A 53 7.36 3.33 13.37
C ALA A 53 6.95 4.48 14.29
N ASP A 54 6.67 4.13 15.54
CA ASP A 54 6.45 5.03 16.70
C ASP A 54 5.45 6.16 16.40
N ASP A 55 4.34 5.81 15.75
CA ASP A 55 3.28 6.72 15.36
C ASP A 55 3.63 7.74 14.24
N ALA A 56 4.85 7.77 13.72
CA ALA A 56 5.21 8.70 12.65
C ALA A 56 4.23 8.63 11.47
N ALA A 57 3.96 7.42 10.95
CA ALA A 57 3.03 7.20 9.85
C ALA A 57 1.54 7.41 10.22
N ARG A 58 1.23 7.62 11.51
CA ARG A 58 -0.10 7.97 12.00
C ARG A 58 -0.30 9.48 12.13
N MET A 59 0.79 10.23 12.20
CA MET A 59 0.77 11.68 12.40
C MET A 59 0.92 12.47 11.12
N GLY A 60 1.46 11.86 10.06
CA GLY A 60 1.72 12.51 8.79
C GLY A 60 2.30 11.56 7.75
N GLU A 61 2.71 12.13 6.64
CA GLU A 61 3.40 11.43 5.58
C GLU A 61 4.78 10.97 6.02
N THR A 62 5.20 9.78 5.60
CA THR A 62 6.54 9.26 5.86
C THR A 62 7.13 8.65 4.59
N ASN A 63 8.46 8.69 4.46
CA ASN A 63 9.17 8.09 3.32
C ASN A 63 8.97 6.56 3.22
N LEU A 64 8.80 5.85 4.35
CA LEU A 64 8.43 4.43 4.33
C LEU A 64 6.99 4.25 3.85
N GLY A 65 6.07 5.14 4.24
CA GLY A 65 4.69 5.14 3.75
C GLY A 65 4.62 5.39 2.24
N ASP A 66 5.45 6.30 1.73
CA ASP A 66 5.59 6.57 0.30
C ASP A 66 6.10 5.35 -0.45
N LEU A 67 7.22 4.74 0.01
CA LEU A 67 7.76 3.50 -0.59
C LEU A 67 6.72 2.38 -0.63
N TRP A 68 5.99 2.20 0.47
CA TRP A 68 4.99 1.14 0.61
C TRP A 68 3.84 1.32 -0.36
N THR A 69 3.31 2.53 -0.46
CA THR A 69 2.21 2.85 -1.36
C THR A 69 2.63 2.90 -2.82
N ASP A 70 3.87 3.34 -3.11
CA ASP A 70 4.43 3.28 -4.46
C ASP A 70 4.55 1.85 -4.96
N ALA A 71 5.00 0.92 -4.11
CA ALA A 71 5.06 -0.49 -4.45
C ALA A 71 3.69 -1.06 -4.83
N LEU A 72 2.66 -0.76 -4.05
CA LEU A 72 1.29 -1.20 -4.32
C LEU A 72 0.74 -0.60 -5.63
N ARG A 73 0.94 0.70 -5.83
CA ARG A 73 0.50 1.37 -7.06
C ARG A 73 1.23 0.86 -8.29
N TRP A 74 2.56 0.69 -8.22
CA TRP A 74 3.39 0.12 -9.29
C TRP A 74 2.93 -1.28 -9.66
N PHE A 75 2.65 -2.13 -8.69
CA PHE A 75 2.19 -3.49 -8.90
C PHE A 75 0.91 -3.55 -9.74
N ALA A 76 -0.02 -2.63 -9.49
CA ALA A 76 -1.25 -2.51 -10.28
C ALA A 76 -1.01 -1.83 -11.64
N ALA A 77 -0.30 -0.70 -11.67
CA ALA A 77 -0.10 0.10 -12.87
C ALA A 77 0.79 -0.61 -13.92
N SER A 78 1.73 -1.47 -13.48
CA SER A 78 2.54 -2.30 -14.37
C SER A 78 1.80 -3.52 -14.93
N GLY A 79 0.59 -3.79 -14.46
CA GLY A 79 -0.19 -4.98 -14.84
C GLY A 79 0.24 -6.28 -14.16
N LYS A 80 1.24 -6.26 -13.27
CA LYS A 80 1.69 -7.47 -12.55
C LYS A 80 0.58 -8.07 -11.67
N ILE A 81 -0.27 -7.25 -11.10
CA ILE A 81 -1.42 -7.67 -10.30
C ILE A 81 -2.35 -8.63 -11.04
N ASN A 82 -2.37 -8.59 -12.38
CA ASN A 82 -3.27 -9.39 -13.21
C ASN A 82 -3.03 -10.92 -13.06
N GLU A 83 -1.83 -11.32 -12.67
CA GLU A 83 -1.47 -12.71 -12.42
C GLU A 83 -1.97 -13.23 -11.06
N TYR A 84 -2.49 -12.34 -10.21
CA TYR A 84 -2.87 -12.63 -8.83
C TYR A 84 -4.37 -12.53 -8.55
N PHE A 85 -5.21 -12.36 -9.58
CA PHE A 85 -6.66 -12.46 -9.42
C PHE A 85 -7.05 -13.91 -9.05
N GLU A 86 -8.05 -14.05 -8.18
CA GLU A 86 -8.57 -15.36 -7.79
C GLU A 86 -9.24 -16.05 -8.99
N GLU A 87 -9.32 -17.38 -8.97
CA GLU A 87 -9.91 -18.18 -10.07
C GLU A 87 -11.37 -17.78 -10.34
N ASP A 88 -12.12 -17.42 -9.30
CA ASP A 88 -13.50 -16.98 -9.41
C ASP A 88 -13.61 -15.63 -10.14
N ASP A 89 -12.69 -14.68 -9.88
CA ASP A 89 -12.60 -13.39 -10.58
C ASP A 89 -12.30 -13.60 -12.06
N VAL A 90 -11.30 -14.42 -12.36
CA VAL A 90 -10.90 -14.74 -13.74
C VAL A 90 -12.07 -15.39 -14.50
N THR A 91 -12.81 -16.27 -13.84
CA THR A 91 -13.99 -16.94 -14.41
C THR A 91 -15.12 -15.93 -14.69
N ALA A 92 -15.26 -14.90 -13.84
CA ALA A 92 -16.21 -13.80 -14.04
C ALA A 92 -15.74 -12.78 -15.11
N GLY A 93 -14.53 -12.94 -15.66
CA GLY A 93 -13.94 -12.04 -16.67
C GLY A 93 -13.18 -10.86 -16.07
N ASN A 94 -12.89 -10.88 -14.77
CA ASN A 94 -12.10 -9.87 -14.08
C ASN A 94 -10.62 -10.31 -14.12
N THR A 95 -9.92 -9.93 -15.18
CA THR A 95 -8.55 -10.39 -15.47
C THR A 95 -7.51 -9.27 -15.48
N GLU A 96 -7.95 -8.03 -15.32
CA GLU A 96 -7.09 -6.84 -15.35
C GLU A 96 -7.74 -5.68 -14.59
N ILE A 97 -6.93 -4.69 -14.21
CA ILE A 97 -7.45 -3.45 -13.63
C ILE A 97 -8.33 -2.73 -14.67
N ALA A 98 -9.56 -2.40 -14.26
CA ALA A 98 -10.62 -1.91 -15.16
C ALA A 98 -10.57 -0.39 -15.42
N VAL A 99 -9.49 0.29 -15.03
CA VAL A 99 -9.24 1.72 -15.29
C VAL A 99 -7.83 1.90 -15.84
N ASP A 100 -7.56 3.02 -16.48
CA ASP A 100 -6.21 3.36 -16.93
C ASP A 100 -5.28 3.74 -15.76
N ALA A 101 -3.98 3.84 -16.04
CA ALA A 101 -2.95 4.10 -15.01
C ALA A 101 -3.13 5.45 -14.30
N ASP A 102 -3.76 6.44 -14.95
CA ASP A 102 -4.00 7.76 -14.37
C ASP A 102 -5.10 7.73 -13.29
N HIS A 103 -5.90 6.64 -13.25
CA HIS A 103 -6.94 6.41 -12.25
C HIS A 103 -6.55 5.32 -11.23
N ILE A 104 -5.28 4.91 -11.18
CA ILE A 104 -4.79 3.96 -10.17
C ILE A 104 -4.13 4.73 -9.03
N VAL A 105 -4.61 4.53 -7.82
CA VAL A 105 -4.05 5.09 -6.59
C VAL A 105 -3.84 3.99 -5.56
N ALA A 106 -2.95 4.22 -4.59
CA ALA A 106 -2.77 3.30 -3.47
C ALA A 106 -2.99 4.03 -2.14
N LEU A 107 -3.66 3.36 -1.20
CA LEU A 107 -3.92 3.82 0.16
C LEU A 107 -3.48 2.75 1.16
N TRP A 108 -2.71 3.17 2.16
CA TRP A 108 -2.24 2.28 3.22
C TRP A 108 -2.36 2.94 4.59
N ASN A 109 -3.04 2.31 5.54
CA ASN A 109 -3.17 2.88 6.87
C ASN A 109 -1.82 2.85 7.62
N GLY A 110 -1.38 4.01 8.08
CA GLY A 110 -0.10 4.21 8.76
C GLY A 110 0.06 3.36 10.02
N GLY A 111 -1.05 3.06 10.70
CA GLY A 111 -1.05 2.17 11.85
C GLY A 111 -0.54 0.74 11.58
N ASN A 112 -0.40 0.32 10.33
CA ASN A 112 0.14 -0.98 9.94
C ASN A 112 1.65 -0.96 9.60
N LEU A 113 2.30 0.19 9.61
CA LEU A 113 3.76 0.30 9.56
C LEU A 113 4.29 0.22 10.99
N ARG A 114 4.97 -0.87 11.35
CA ARG A 114 5.29 -1.23 12.75
C ARG A 114 6.76 -1.08 13.11
N ALA A 115 7.62 -0.87 12.14
CA ALA A 115 9.05 -0.70 12.32
C ALA A 115 9.61 0.27 11.29
N ASP A 116 10.77 0.84 11.57
CA ASP A 116 11.59 1.54 10.61
C ASP A 116 12.48 0.54 9.85
N VAL A 117 13.00 0.96 8.69
CA VAL A 117 14.11 0.27 8.03
C VAL A 117 15.32 1.20 8.11
N PRO A 118 16.33 0.89 8.94
CA PRO A 118 17.53 1.71 9.03
C PRO A 118 18.31 1.74 7.71
N ALA A 119 19.02 2.83 7.46
CA ALA A 119 19.96 2.93 6.35
C ALA A 119 20.98 1.79 6.40
N GLY A 120 21.30 1.25 5.24
CA GLY A 120 22.22 0.10 5.08
C GLY A 120 21.54 -1.10 4.43
N LYS A 121 22.17 -2.26 4.58
CA LYS A 121 21.65 -3.53 4.06
C LYS A 121 20.46 -4.00 4.88
N PHE A 122 19.46 -4.50 4.18
CA PHE A 122 18.27 -5.13 4.79
C PHE A 122 17.75 -6.25 3.88
N GLY A 123 16.82 -7.05 4.38
CA GLY A 123 16.19 -8.14 3.64
C GLY A 123 14.72 -8.31 4.03
N GLU A 124 14.13 -9.42 3.61
CA GLU A 124 12.71 -9.74 3.89
C GLU A 124 12.37 -9.74 5.39
N GLN A 125 13.36 -10.03 6.27
CA GLN A 125 13.13 -10.02 7.71
C GLN A 125 12.76 -8.62 8.20
N GLN A 126 13.44 -7.57 7.74
CA GLN A 126 13.12 -6.19 8.11
C GLN A 126 11.73 -5.79 7.60
N LEU A 127 11.37 -6.20 6.38
CA LEU A 127 10.00 -5.97 5.88
C LEU A 127 8.95 -6.73 6.70
N ALA A 128 9.29 -7.90 7.25
CA ALA A 128 8.39 -8.63 8.16
C ALA A 128 8.25 -7.93 9.52
N GLU A 129 9.24 -7.16 9.97
CA GLU A 129 9.14 -6.31 11.15
C GLU A 129 8.25 -5.08 10.87
N VAL A 130 8.37 -4.49 9.68
CA VAL A 130 7.49 -3.39 9.24
C VAL A 130 6.03 -3.84 9.16
N LEU A 131 5.76 -4.97 8.51
CA LEU A 131 4.41 -5.54 8.39
C LEU A 131 4.41 -7.00 8.88
N PRO A 132 4.14 -7.26 10.17
CA PRO A 132 4.14 -8.63 10.71
C PRO A 132 2.90 -9.47 10.32
N TYR A 133 1.98 -8.89 9.57
CA TYR A 133 0.72 -9.52 9.18
C TYR A 133 0.77 -10.03 7.73
N PRO A 134 0.14 -11.18 7.41
CA PRO A 134 0.06 -11.70 6.05
C PRO A 134 -1.09 -11.01 5.28
N ASN A 135 -1.02 -9.69 5.13
CA ASN A 135 -2.01 -8.96 4.37
C ASN A 135 -1.91 -9.28 2.88
N ALA A 136 -3.07 -9.53 2.26
CA ALA A 136 -3.18 -9.61 0.82
C ALA A 136 -3.46 -8.24 0.20
N VAL A 137 -3.06 -8.04 -1.05
CA VAL A 137 -3.41 -6.86 -1.84
C VAL A 137 -4.88 -6.95 -2.23
N ALA A 138 -5.60 -5.85 -2.14
CA ALA A 138 -6.96 -5.71 -2.59
C ALA A 138 -7.13 -4.53 -3.54
N VAL A 139 -8.12 -4.62 -4.41
CA VAL A 139 -8.54 -3.57 -5.35
C VAL A 139 -9.97 -3.18 -5.02
N ALA A 140 -10.20 -1.93 -4.66
CA ALA A 140 -11.54 -1.37 -4.51
C ALA A 140 -11.77 -0.31 -5.59
N TYR A 141 -12.83 -0.43 -6.35
CA TYR A 141 -13.22 0.61 -7.31
C TYR A 141 -14.13 1.61 -6.61
N MET A 142 -13.65 2.83 -6.47
CA MET A 142 -14.31 3.92 -5.74
C MET A 142 -14.52 5.11 -6.66
N THR A 143 -15.65 5.80 -6.53
CA THR A 143 -15.80 7.14 -7.11
C THR A 143 -14.87 8.12 -6.40
N GLY A 144 -14.53 9.25 -7.05
CA GLY A 144 -13.76 10.30 -6.38
C GLY A 144 -14.44 10.82 -5.13
N ALA A 145 -15.77 10.91 -5.11
CA ALA A 145 -16.52 11.28 -3.90
C ALA A 145 -16.31 10.29 -2.74
N GLN A 146 -16.34 8.97 -3.03
CA GLN A 146 -16.06 7.93 -2.02
C GLN A 146 -14.60 7.96 -1.57
N LEU A 147 -13.67 8.32 -2.47
CA LEU A 147 -12.25 8.47 -2.13
C LEU A 147 -12.03 9.65 -1.15
N VAL A 148 -12.71 10.79 -1.36
CA VAL A 148 -12.69 11.90 -0.40
C VAL A 148 -13.25 11.45 0.95
N GLU A 149 -14.37 10.74 0.98
CA GLU A 149 -14.97 10.23 2.23
C GLU A 149 -14.04 9.25 2.94
N ALA A 150 -13.34 8.37 2.21
CA ALA A 150 -12.36 7.46 2.78
C ALA A 150 -11.22 8.19 3.49
N LEU A 151 -10.67 9.24 2.87
CA LEU A 151 -9.61 10.06 3.44
C LEU A 151 -10.11 10.97 4.59
N GLU A 152 -11.34 11.49 4.49
CA GLU A 152 -12.00 12.23 5.58
C GLU A 152 -12.11 11.33 6.81
N ALA A 153 -12.67 10.13 6.66
CA ALA A 153 -12.80 9.14 7.74
C ALA A 153 -11.45 8.75 8.34
N ALA A 154 -10.43 8.56 7.49
CA ALA A 154 -9.08 8.22 7.92
C ALA A 154 -8.39 9.34 8.70
N SER A 155 -8.80 10.59 8.51
CA SER A 155 -8.23 11.77 9.16
C SER A 155 -8.84 12.10 10.53
N GLN A 156 -9.85 11.36 10.99
CA GLN A 156 -10.67 11.71 12.18
C GLN A 156 -9.87 11.84 13.48
N GLY A 157 -8.73 11.17 13.59
CA GLY A 157 -7.84 11.24 14.76
C GLY A 157 -6.94 12.47 14.78
N LEU A 158 -6.82 13.20 13.67
CA LEU A 158 -5.97 14.40 13.61
C LEU A 158 -6.63 15.64 14.22
N PRO A 159 -5.86 16.54 14.86
CA PRO A 159 -4.41 16.40 15.13
C PRO A 159 -4.11 15.28 16.12
N TYR A 160 -2.94 14.65 15.96
CA TYR A 160 -2.52 13.57 16.84
C TYR A 160 -2.33 14.07 18.28
N THR A 161 -2.89 13.33 19.23
CA THR A 161 -2.69 13.47 20.68
C THR A 161 -2.71 12.08 21.30
N GLU A 162 -2.30 11.93 22.57
CA GLU A 162 -2.41 10.65 23.28
C GLU A 162 -3.86 10.12 23.28
N ASP A 163 -4.85 11.00 23.40
CA ASP A 163 -6.28 10.64 23.40
C ASP A 163 -6.79 10.22 22.02
N THR A 164 -6.18 10.69 20.93
CA THR A 164 -6.57 10.40 19.54
C THR A 164 -5.69 9.34 18.88
N ALA A 165 -4.64 8.87 19.53
CA ALA A 165 -3.64 7.94 18.98
C ALA A 165 -4.26 6.67 18.36
N ALA A 166 -5.30 6.11 19.01
CA ALA A 166 -6.00 4.93 18.48
C ALA A 166 -6.74 5.25 17.17
N ALA A 167 -7.40 6.41 17.09
CA ALA A 167 -8.12 6.85 15.89
C ALA A 167 -7.15 7.20 14.75
N CYS A 168 -5.94 7.69 15.06
CA CYS A 168 -4.91 7.99 14.09
C CYS A 168 -4.30 6.74 13.42
N ALA A 169 -4.56 5.52 13.92
CA ALA A 169 -4.10 4.29 13.28
C ALA A 169 -4.66 4.13 11.85
N SER A 170 -5.79 4.75 11.56
CA SER A 170 -6.43 4.74 10.23
C SER A 170 -5.87 5.77 9.25
N PHE A 171 -5.01 6.71 9.68
CA PHE A 171 -4.44 7.73 8.79
C PHE A 171 -3.77 7.10 7.57
N MET A 172 -4.10 7.60 6.35
CA MET A 172 -3.69 6.97 5.10
C MET A 172 -2.43 7.61 4.54
N GLN A 173 -1.39 6.78 4.35
CA GLN A 173 -0.29 7.00 3.44
C GLN A 173 -0.79 6.75 2.01
N VAL A 174 -0.28 7.48 1.01
CA VAL A 174 -0.86 7.45 -0.33
C VAL A 174 0.18 7.43 -1.44
N SER A 175 -0.18 6.85 -2.59
CA SER A 175 0.52 7.01 -3.86
C SER A 175 -0.46 7.29 -4.98
N GLY A 176 -0.02 8.09 -5.95
CA GLY A 176 -0.83 8.50 -7.09
C GLY A 176 -1.81 9.63 -6.80
N LEU A 177 -1.83 10.19 -5.58
CA LEU A 177 -2.64 11.38 -5.26
C LEU A 177 -1.93 12.30 -4.28
N LYS A 178 -2.35 13.57 -4.25
CA LYS A 178 -1.99 14.53 -3.20
C LYS A 178 -3.26 15.06 -2.54
N TYR A 179 -3.21 15.18 -1.23
CA TYR A 179 -4.34 15.71 -0.49
C TYR A 179 -3.92 16.56 0.71
N THR A 180 -4.83 17.42 1.12
CA THR A 180 -4.69 18.31 2.27
C THR A 180 -5.74 17.94 3.33
N VAL A 181 -5.33 17.88 4.60
CA VAL A 181 -6.21 17.79 5.77
C VAL A 181 -6.19 19.13 6.51
N ASP A 182 -7.33 19.80 6.60
CA ASP A 182 -7.52 21.04 7.37
C ASP A 182 -7.93 20.69 8.80
N THR A 183 -6.99 20.64 9.73
CA THR A 183 -7.24 20.32 11.13
C THR A 183 -7.87 21.45 11.94
N ALA A 184 -7.97 22.66 11.39
CA ALA A 184 -8.77 23.73 11.99
C ALA A 184 -10.27 23.44 11.91
N LYS A 185 -10.69 22.53 11.04
CA LYS A 185 -12.05 22.01 10.98
C LYS A 185 -12.15 20.74 11.82
N GLU A 186 -13.13 20.68 12.69
CA GLU A 186 -13.42 19.47 13.44
C GLU A 186 -13.96 18.36 12.52
N TYR A 187 -13.60 17.10 12.82
CA TYR A 187 -14.23 15.96 12.17
C TYR A 187 -15.71 15.86 12.61
N ASP A 188 -16.61 15.89 11.65
CA ASP A 188 -18.05 15.80 11.91
C ASP A 188 -18.44 14.32 12.11
N LYS A 189 -18.55 13.92 13.39
CA LYS A 189 -18.80 12.54 13.80
C LYS A 189 -20.26 12.17 13.57
N GLY A 190 -20.49 11.21 12.70
CA GLY A 190 -21.79 10.58 12.48
C GLY A 190 -21.98 9.33 13.32
N GLU A 191 -22.47 8.26 12.69
CA GLU A 191 -22.69 6.96 13.32
C GLU A 191 -21.38 6.35 13.82
N ALA A 192 -21.39 5.76 15.02
CA ALA A 192 -20.23 5.02 15.53
C ALA A 192 -19.89 3.83 14.62
N TYR A 193 -18.59 3.62 14.37
CA TYR A 193 -18.07 2.52 13.59
C TYR A 193 -16.93 1.83 14.37
N GLY A 194 -17.22 0.67 14.95
CA GLY A 194 -16.33 0.02 15.89
C GLY A 194 -16.16 0.81 17.20
N ASP A 195 -15.03 0.61 17.87
CA ASP A 195 -14.80 1.15 19.23
C ASP A 195 -14.24 2.58 19.23
N ASN A 196 -13.48 2.95 18.20
CA ASN A 196 -12.70 4.20 18.20
C ASN A 196 -13.01 5.11 17.00
N TRP A 197 -13.85 4.67 16.07
CA TRP A 197 -14.11 5.38 14.83
C TRP A 197 -15.57 5.74 14.64
N PHE A 198 -15.80 6.72 13.78
CA PHE A 198 -17.12 7.20 13.41
C PHE A 198 -17.16 7.36 11.89
N LYS A 199 -18.31 7.08 11.29
CA LYS A 199 -18.57 7.51 9.91
C LYS A 199 -18.63 9.03 9.86
N ALA A 200 -18.24 9.64 8.76
CA ALA A 200 -18.37 11.07 8.57
C ALA A 200 -19.86 11.43 8.44
N ALA A 201 -20.35 12.39 9.22
CA ALA A 201 -21.70 12.96 9.06
C ALA A 201 -21.72 13.99 7.92
N SER A 202 -20.60 14.70 7.71
CA SER A 202 -20.37 15.57 6.57
C SER A 202 -18.89 15.59 6.20
N LEU A 203 -18.56 16.00 4.98
CA LEU A 203 -17.20 16.09 4.47
C LEU A 203 -16.74 17.54 4.46
N GLY A 204 -15.47 17.81 4.68
CA GLY A 204 -14.98 19.18 4.61
C GLY A 204 -13.56 19.44 5.10
N ARG A 205 -12.92 18.47 5.77
CA ARG A 205 -11.53 18.58 6.21
C ARG A 205 -10.55 18.21 5.12
N VAL A 206 -10.92 17.24 4.29
CA VAL A 206 -10.05 16.70 3.24
C VAL A 206 -10.34 17.37 1.90
N THR A 207 -9.27 17.73 1.22
CA THR A 207 -9.30 18.15 -0.18
C THR A 207 -8.27 17.33 -0.93
N ILE A 208 -8.69 16.62 -2.00
CA ILE A 208 -7.75 16.00 -2.93
C ILE A 208 -7.32 17.07 -3.93
N ASP A 209 -6.02 17.36 -3.96
CA ASP A 209 -5.44 18.43 -4.76
C ASP A 209 -5.23 17.98 -6.22
N GLU A 210 -4.70 16.74 -6.39
CA GLU A 210 -4.48 16.12 -7.69
C GLU A 210 -4.45 14.59 -7.60
N VAL A 211 -4.69 13.92 -8.72
CA VAL A 211 -4.48 12.47 -8.90
C VAL A 211 -3.60 12.24 -10.11
N ASN A 212 -2.44 11.60 -9.92
CA ASN A 212 -1.45 11.31 -10.96
C ASN A 212 -1.08 12.55 -11.83
N GLY A 213 -0.96 13.72 -11.18
CA GLY A 213 -0.65 14.99 -11.84
C GLY A 213 -1.80 15.60 -12.64
N GLN A 214 -3.01 15.02 -12.56
CA GLN A 214 -4.23 15.54 -13.19
C GLN A 214 -5.14 16.19 -12.14
N PRO A 215 -5.98 17.16 -12.53
CA PRO A 215 -7.01 17.68 -11.66
C PRO A 215 -7.92 16.55 -11.15
N PHE A 216 -8.23 16.60 -9.86
CA PHE A 216 -9.13 15.62 -9.25
C PHE A 216 -10.55 15.71 -9.83
N ASP A 217 -11.16 14.55 -10.12
CA ASP A 217 -12.54 14.42 -10.57
C ASP A 217 -13.34 13.56 -9.57
N ALA A 218 -14.33 14.16 -8.92
CA ALA A 218 -15.18 13.49 -7.94
C ALA A 218 -16.11 12.43 -8.55
N GLU A 219 -16.40 12.52 -9.85
CA GLU A 219 -17.30 11.60 -10.57
C GLU A 219 -16.53 10.44 -11.25
N ALA A 220 -15.21 10.57 -11.37
CA ALA A 220 -14.39 9.50 -11.97
C ALA A 220 -14.32 8.28 -11.05
N THR A 221 -14.09 7.11 -11.66
CA THR A 221 -13.84 5.87 -10.92
C THR A 221 -12.33 5.64 -10.81
N TYR A 222 -11.86 5.40 -9.60
CA TYR A 222 -10.48 5.09 -9.29
C TYR A 222 -10.33 3.65 -8.81
N ALA A 223 -9.28 2.95 -9.25
CA ALA A 223 -8.86 1.70 -8.65
C ALA A 223 -7.97 2.03 -7.44
N VAL A 224 -8.48 1.78 -6.26
CA VAL A 224 -7.78 2.01 -4.99
C VAL A 224 -7.12 0.71 -4.55
N ILE A 225 -5.80 0.67 -4.60
CA ILE A 225 -4.99 -0.48 -4.19
C ILE A 225 -4.72 -0.36 -2.68
N THR A 226 -5.04 -1.40 -1.93
CA THR A 226 -4.97 -1.38 -0.47
C THR A 226 -4.78 -2.77 0.13
N SER A 227 -4.90 -2.91 1.46
CA SER A 227 -4.88 -4.20 2.14
C SER A 227 -6.26 -4.87 2.13
N ASN A 228 -6.27 -6.20 2.21
CA ASN A 228 -7.49 -6.97 2.48
C ASN A 228 -8.19 -6.56 3.79
N ALA A 229 -7.47 -6.00 4.74
CA ALA A 229 -8.01 -5.52 6.00
C ALA A 229 -8.83 -4.24 5.81
N ASN A 230 -8.26 -3.23 5.12
CA ASN A 230 -8.99 -2.01 4.77
C ASN A 230 -10.19 -2.33 3.86
N PHE A 231 -9.99 -3.21 2.86
CA PHE A 231 -11.06 -3.67 1.97
C PHE A 231 -12.26 -4.24 2.72
N LYS A 232 -12.01 -4.94 3.85
CA LYS A 232 -13.05 -5.49 4.72
C LYS A 232 -13.59 -4.51 5.76
N GLY A 233 -13.18 -3.26 5.72
CA GLY A 233 -13.68 -2.19 6.60
C GLY A 233 -12.99 -2.13 7.96
N MET A 234 -11.72 -2.56 8.08
CA MET A 234 -10.98 -2.39 9.33
C MET A 234 -10.75 -0.92 9.66
N ASP A 235 -10.68 -0.60 10.94
CA ASP A 235 -10.50 0.76 11.47
C ASP A 235 -11.60 1.71 10.96
N SER A 236 -11.28 2.84 10.34
CA SER A 236 -12.24 3.76 9.74
C SER A 236 -12.63 3.44 8.29
N SER A 237 -12.22 2.27 7.76
CA SER A 237 -12.30 1.96 6.32
C SER A 237 -13.68 1.48 5.86
N TYR A 238 -14.77 1.96 6.45
CA TYR A 238 -16.15 1.56 6.11
C TYR A 238 -16.55 1.86 4.66
N THR A 239 -15.89 2.80 4.01
CA THR A 239 -16.14 3.17 2.62
C THR A 239 -15.72 2.09 1.63
N PHE A 240 -14.71 1.28 1.96
CA PHE A 240 -14.20 0.23 1.08
C PHE A 240 -15.20 -0.91 0.85
N PRO A 241 -15.78 -1.55 1.89
CA PRO A 241 -16.80 -2.58 1.65
C PRO A 241 -18.04 -1.98 0.99
N ALA A 242 -18.43 -0.73 1.29
CA ALA A 242 -19.56 -0.09 0.63
C ALA A 242 -19.29 0.09 -0.89
N ALA A 243 -18.10 0.55 -1.27
CA ALA A 243 -17.72 0.66 -2.67
C ALA A 243 -17.63 -0.72 -3.37
N ALA A 244 -17.17 -1.75 -2.66
CA ALA A 244 -17.10 -3.10 -3.20
C ALA A 244 -18.49 -3.72 -3.45
N GLU A 245 -19.49 -3.39 -2.65
CA GLU A 245 -20.89 -3.78 -2.90
C GLU A 245 -21.48 -3.10 -4.15
N GLU A 246 -21.01 -1.89 -4.48
CA GLU A 246 -21.45 -1.13 -5.66
C GLU A 246 -20.70 -1.54 -6.94
N ASN A 247 -19.52 -2.12 -6.83
CA ASN A 247 -18.70 -2.52 -7.96
C ASN A 247 -18.14 -3.95 -7.79
N GLU A 248 -18.78 -4.90 -8.49
CA GLU A 248 -18.44 -6.33 -8.46
C GLU A 248 -17.02 -6.68 -8.95
N LYS A 249 -16.31 -5.75 -9.58
CA LYS A 249 -14.90 -5.92 -9.95
C LYS A 249 -13.94 -5.67 -8.79
N SER A 250 -14.44 -5.12 -7.68
CA SER A 250 -13.64 -4.95 -6.47
C SER A 250 -13.33 -6.32 -5.86
N THR A 251 -12.05 -6.60 -5.56
CA THR A 251 -11.64 -7.94 -5.12
C THR A 251 -10.41 -7.93 -4.21
N ILE A 252 -10.18 -9.05 -3.54
CA ILE A 252 -8.94 -9.35 -2.81
C ILE A 252 -8.16 -10.34 -3.67
N THR A 253 -6.91 -10.02 -3.97
CA THR A 253 -6.03 -10.87 -4.78
C THR A 253 -5.29 -11.91 -3.92
N THR A 254 -4.59 -12.84 -4.57
CA THR A 254 -3.69 -13.79 -3.90
C THR A 254 -2.31 -13.20 -3.56
N ALA A 255 -2.02 -11.98 -4.03
CA ALA A 255 -0.72 -11.33 -3.80
C ALA A 255 -0.55 -10.92 -2.33
N VAL A 256 0.57 -11.30 -1.74
CA VAL A 256 0.96 -10.88 -0.38
C VAL A 256 1.66 -9.51 -0.44
N VAL A 257 1.22 -8.57 0.37
CA VAL A 257 1.72 -7.17 0.33
C VAL A 257 3.23 -7.09 0.49
N ARG A 258 3.83 -7.83 1.44
CA ARG A 258 5.29 -7.82 1.63
C ARG A 258 6.06 -8.31 0.40
N ASP A 259 5.54 -9.33 -0.26
CA ASP A 259 6.15 -9.89 -1.47
C ASP A 259 6.08 -8.85 -2.61
N VAL A 260 4.99 -8.10 -2.69
CA VAL A 260 4.83 -6.99 -3.65
C VAL A 260 5.82 -5.86 -3.35
N VAL A 261 6.02 -5.49 -2.09
CA VAL A 261 7.01 -4.47 -1.71
C VAL A 261 8.43 -4.95 -2.03
N TRP A 262 8.75 -6.21 -1.73
CA TRP A 262 10.04 -6.79 -2.10
C TRP A 262 10.25 -6.82 -3.61
N MET A 263 9.22 -7.21 -4.37
CA MET A 263 9.23 -7.22 -5.84
C MET A 263 9.50 -5.81 -6.41
N TYR A 264 8.86 -4.78 -5.86
CA TYR A 264 9.10 -3.40 -6.24
C TYR A 264 10.54 -2.97 -5.99
N ILE A 265 11.07 -3.26 -4.79
CA ILE A 265 12.46 -2.94 -4.43
C ILE A 265 13.44 -3.65 -5.36
N SER A 266 13.20 -4.92 -5.68
CA SER A 266 14.12 -5.71 -6.50
C SER A 266 14.02 -5.41 -7.99
N GLU A 267 12.82 -5.33 -8.54
CA GLU A 267 12.61 -5.25 -9.99
C GLU A 267 12.56 -3.80 -10.50
N GLU A 268 11.98 -2.88 -9.73
CA GLU A 268 11.85 -1.48 -10.16
C GLU A 268 13.01 -0.63 -9.64
N LEU A 269 13.40 -0.81 -8.36
CA LEU A 269 14.48 -0.02 -7.76
C LEU A 269 15.86 -0.68 -7.87
N GLY A 270 15.97 -1.91 -8.40
CA GLY A 270 17.24 -2.61 -8.58
C GLY A 270 17.97 -2.90 -7.25
N ASN A 271 17.23 -3.25 -6.20
CA ASN A 271 17.67 -3.51 -4.83
C ASN A 271 18.28 -2.30 -4.10
N VAL A 272 18.12 -1.05 -4.61
CA VAL A 272 18.66 0.15 -3.97
C VAL A 272 17.59 1.21 -3.81
N ILE A 273 17.23 1.51 -2.57
CA ILE A 273 16.32 2.62 -2.25
C ILE A 273 17.12 3.90 -2.19
N GLY A 274 16.95 4.75 -3.19
CA GLY A 274 17.74 5.95 -3.46
C GLY A 274 17.13 7.23 -2.90
N ASP A 275 17.55 8.35 -3.52
CA ASP A 275 17.24 9.72 -3.08
C ASP A 275 15.75 10.06 -3.11
N ASP A 276 14.96 9.38 -3.91
CA ASP A 276 13.50 9.58 -3.98
C ASP A 276 12.80 9.31 -2.63
N TYR A 277 13.47 8.53 -1.75
CA TYR A 277 12.97 8.20 -0.42
C TYR A 277 13.84 8.76 0.72
N ALA A 278 14.66 9.78 0.43
CA ALA A 278 15.44 10.47 1.47
C ALA A 278 14.54 11.15 2.51
N GLU A 279 13.40 11.68 2.07
CA GLU A 279 12.39 12.37 2.86
C GLU A 279 10.99 12.01 2.33
N ALA A 280 9.93 12.37 3.07
CA ALA A 280 8.56 12.30 2.59
C ALA A 280 8.36 13.19 1.35
N GLN A 281 7.58 12.74 0.39
CA GLN A 281 7.49 13.33 -0.96
C GLN A 281 6.52 14.51 -1.08
N GLY A 282 5.89 14.93 0.02
CA GLY A 282 4.97 16.07 0.04
C GLY A 282 3.62 15.78 -0.63
N ARG A 283 3.13 14.55 -0.49
CA ARG A 283 1.82 14.11 -0.99
C ARG A 283 0.69 14.48 -0.04
N ILE A 284 1.00 14.64 1.24
CA ILE A 284 0.03 14.87 2.31
C ILE A 284 0.36 16.17 3.06
N ALA A 285 -0.54 17.14 2.98
CA ALA A 285 -0.43 18.37 3.74
C ALA A 285 -1.42 18.36 4.92
N ILE A 286 -0.91 18.61 6.14
CA ILE A 286 -1.73 18.81 7.35
C ILE A 286 -1.60 20.29 7.73
N LYS A 287 -2.75 21.00 7.79
CA LYS A 287 -2.83 22.44 8.07
C LYS A 287 -3.62 22.73 9.33
#